data_11a8cb2d149c529d532d9a5ddac2d48d
#
_entry.id   11a8cb2d149c529d532d9a5ddac2d48d
#
_cell.length_a   1.000
_cell.length_b   1.000
_cell.length_c   1.000
_cell.angle_alpha   90.00
_cell.angle_beta   90.00
_cell.angle_gamma   90.00
#
_symmetry.space_group_name_H-M   'P 1'
#
loop_
_entity.id
_entity.type
_entity.pdbx_description
1 polymer ?
#
loop_
_entity_poly.entity_id
_entity_poly.type
_entity_poly.pdbx_seq_one_letter_code
_entity_poly.pdbx_strand_id
1 'polypeptide(L)'
;MKTNHSAGLDVRILGKFKGWMICCTALISFAAGSLLTARLMHLSQVRADSDRVFELRVYHTLPGKAPALESIFRDVSKLIAKHDINVVGYWVPTDDPAWTNTFIYLVAHASQEEAKKNWAAVHAEPAFPEYRRQAALLIEKAGEEYNVDEVFMRPTDYSAMK
;
A
#
# COMPACT_ATOMS: atom_id res chain seq x y z
N MET A 1 -38.67 32.49 -75.58
CA MET A 1 -39.06 31.40 -74.71
C MET A 1 -37.78 30.97 -73.97
N LYS A 2 -37.60 31.47 -72.75
CA LYS A 2 -36.37 31.16 -71.94
C LYS A 2 -36.80 30.23 -70.82
N THR A 3 -36.26 29.05 -70.77
CA THR A 3 -36.43 28.10 -69.66
C THR A 3 -35.26 28.23 -68.70
N ASN A 4 -35.55 28.74 -67.52
CA ASN A 4 -34.58 28.71 -66.39
C ASN A 4 -34.52 27.31 -65.77
N HIS A 5 -33.33 26.73 -65.73
CA HIS A 5 -33.06 25.55 -64.94
C HIS A 5 -32.38 25.99 -63.65
N SER A 6 -33.12 26.01 -62.54
CA SER A 6 -32.53 26.21 -61.21
C SER A 6 -32.06 24.85 -60.66
N ALA A 7 -30.77 24.69 -60.48
CA ALA A 7 -30.20 23.55 -59.81
C ALA A 7 -30.45 23.65 -58.29
N GLY A 8 -31.41 22.88 -57.79
CA GLY A 8 -31.61 22.72 -56.35
C GLY A 8 -30.46 21.93 -55.72
N LEU A 9 -29.66 22.60 -54.87
CA LEU A 9 -28.66 21.92 -54.07
C LEU A 9 -29.34 21.01 -53.06
N ASP A 10 -28.98 19.74 -53.08
CA ASP A 10 -29.63 18.71 -52.26
C ASP A 10 -29.20 18.84 -50.81
N VAL A 11 -30.05 19.40 -49.94
CA VAL A 11 -29.85 19.66 -48.51
C VAL A 11 -29.54 18.37 -47.72
N ARG A 12 -29.81 17.21 -48.29
CA ARG A 12 -29.54 15.89 -47.66
C ARG A 12 -28.05 15.54 -47.53
N ILE A 13 -27.19 16.12 -48.36
CA ILE A 13 -25.75 15.84 -48.31
C ILE A 13 -25.09 16.59 -47.15
N LEU A 14 -25.54 17.81 -46.82
CA LEU A 14 -24.99 18.60 -45.71
C LEU A 14 -25.25 17.98 -44.31
N GLY A 15 -26.39 17.27 -44.14
CA GLY A 15 -26.72 16.62 -42.86
C GLY A 15 -25.83 15.45 -42.49
N LYS A 16 -25.36 14.67 -43.49
CA LYS A 16 -24.49 13.51 -43.27
C LYS A 16 -23.05 13.91 -42.91
N PHE A 17 -22.56 15.02 -43.44
CA PHE A 17 -21.23 15.54 -43.11
C PHE A 17 -21.15 16.12 -41.69
N LYS A 18 -22.20 16.80 -41.23
CA LYS A 18 -22.24 17.31 -39.84
C LYS A 18 -22.25 16.18 -38.79
N GLY A 19 -23.02 15.11 -39.05
CA GLY A 19 -23.05 13.96 -38.12
C GLY A 19 -21.73 13.22 -38.02
N TRP A 20 -20.99 13.06 -39.10
CA TRP A 20 -19.71 12.41 -39.09
C TRP A 20 -18.60 13.22 -38.41
N MET A 21 -18.56 14.53 -38.62
CA MET A 21 -17.62 15.42 -37.92
C MET A 21 -17.86 15.42 -36.39
N ILE A 22 -19.09 15.41 -35.92
CA ILE A 22 -19.40 15.35 -34.49
C ILE A 22 -18.99 14.01 -33.90
N CYS A 23 -19.17 12.91 -34.62
CA CYS A 23 -18.76 11.58 -34.16
C CYS A 23 -17.21 11.45 -34.06
N CYS A 24 -16.47 11.97 -35.02
CA CYS A 24 -15.03 11.96 -35.04
C CYS A 24 -14.42 12.81 -33.90
N THR A 25 -14.99 13.99 -33.61
CA THR A 25 -14.51 14.84 -32.52
C THR A 25 -14.80 14.23 -31.16
N ALA A 26 -15.95 13.56 -30.98
CA ALA A 26 -16.26 12.84 -29.75
C ALA A 26 -15.31 11.66 -29.47
N LEU A 27 -14.95 10.88 -30.50
CA LEU A 27 -14.02 9.75 -30.38
C LEU A 27 -12.59 10.22 -30.07
N ILE A 28 -12.13 11.31 -30.68
CA ILE A 28 -10.79 11.87 -30.41
C ILE A 28 -10.72 12.41 -28.97
N SER A 29 -11.77 13.07 -28.49
CA SER A 29 -11.83 13.59 -27.11
C SER A 29 -11.83 12.46 -26.09
N PHE A 30 -12.54 11.36 -26.36
CA PHE A 30 -12.54 10.19 -25.46
C PHE A 30 -11.18 9.48 -25.42
N ALA A 31 -10.53 9.30 -26.56
CA ALA A 31 -9.20 8.68 -26.63
C ALA A 31 -8.14 9.53 -25.94
N ALA A 32 -8.15 10.85 -26.13
CA ALA A 32 -7.22 11.77 -25.47
C ALA A 32 -7.43 11.81 -23.94
N GLY A 33 -8.70 11.81 -23.48
CA GLY A 33 -9.03 11.74 -22.06
C GLY A 33 -8.55 10.43 -21.41
N SER A 34 -8.75 9.31 -22.08
CA SER A 34 -8.31 7.99 -21.58
C SER A 34 -6.79 7.86 -21.45
N LEU A 35 -6.05 8.40 -22.43
CA LEU A 35 -4.58 8.39 -22.39
C LEU A 35 -4.04 9.30 -21.28
N LEU A 36 -4.64 10.46 -21.04
CA LEU A 36 -4.24 11.37 -19.97
C LEU A 36 -4.52 10.76 -18.60
N THR A 37 -5.68 10.14 -18.43
CA THR A 37 -6.04 9.47 -17.16
C THR A 37 -5.11 8.29 -16.86
N ALA A 38 -4.78 7.47 -17.86
CA ALA A 38 -3.85 6.38 -17.71
C ALA A 38 -2.43 6.86 -17.32
N ARG A 39 -1.97 7.95 -17.92
CA ARG A 39 -0.68 8.58 -17.56
C ARG A 39 -0.67 9.12 -16.14
N LEU A 40 -1.73 9.80 -15.72
CA LEU A 40 -1.85 10.33 -14.35
C LEU A 40 -1.91 9.21 -13.32
N MET A 41 -2.65 8.13 -13.58
CA MET A 41 -2.68 6.95 -12.71
C MET A 41 -1.31 6.29 -12.63
N HIS A 42 -0.59 6.13 -13.73
CA HIS A 42 0.75 5.54 -13.72
C HIS A 42 1.75 6.39 -12.93
N LEU A 43 1.71 7.71 -13.09
CA LEU A 43 2.58 8.63 -12.32
C LEU A 43 2.26 8.60 -10.82
N SER A 44 0.97 8.49 -10.45
CA SER A 44 0.55 8.37 -9.05
C SER A 44 1.02 7.04 -8.45
N GLN A 45 0.96 5.96 -9.21
CA GLN A 45 1.39 4.63 -8.75
C GLN A 45 2.92 4.56 -8.58
N VAL A 46 3.68 5.11 -9.52
CA VAL A 46 5.14 5.19 -9.43
C VAL A 46 5.56 6.03 -8.23
N ARG A 47 4.86 7.12 -7.93
CA ARG A 47 5.14 7.97 -6.77
C ARG A 47 4.80 7.27 -5.45
N ALA A 48 3.67 6.56 -5.39
CA ALA A 48 3.28 5.77 -4.21
C ALA A 48 4.29 4.64 -3.93
N ASP A 49 4.83 4.00 -4.96
CA ASP A 49 5.86 2.98 -4.81
C ASP A 49 7.20 3.57 -4.36
N SER A 50 7.53 4.82 -4.76
CA SER A 50 8.78 5.48 -4.35
C SER A 50 8.78 5.92 -2.88
N ASP A 51 7.62 6.16 -2.30
CA ASP A 51 7.46 6.65 -0.93
C ASP A 51 7.22 5.52 0.07
N ARG A 52 7.02 4.29 -0.42
CA ARG A 52 6.81 3.10 0.42
C ARG A 52 8.01 2.85 1.30
N VAL A 53 7.75 2.61 2.57
CA VAL A 53 8.76 2.22 3.56
C VAL A 53 8.42 0.88 4.17
N PHE A 54 9.45 0.14 4.52
CA PHE A 54 9.34 -1.11 5.26
C PHE A 54 9.80 -0.88 6.68
N GLU A 55 9.12 -1.47 7.64
CA GLU A 55 9.48 -1.43 9.04
C GLU A 55 9.78 -2.86 9.50
N LEU A 56 11.05 -3.10 9.81
CA LEU A 56 11.52 -4.33 10.43
C LEU A 56 11.41 -4.18 11.94
N ARG A 57 10.82 -5.17 12.59
CA ARG A 57 10.82 -5.29 14.06
C ARG A 57 11.42 -6.61 14.49
N VAL A 58 12.38 -6.55 15.39
CA VAL A 58 13.02 -7.70 16.00
C VAL A 58 12.80 -7.64 17.51
N TYR A 59 12.05 -8.58 18.02
CA TYR A 59 11.78 -8.72 19.45
C TYR A 59 12.77 -9.73 20.05
N HIS A 60 13.54 -9.31 21.04
CA HIS A 60 14.41 -10.18 21.82
C HIS A 60 13.66 -10.65 23.05
N THR A 61 13.36 -11.94 23.10
CA THR A 61 12.58 -12.53 24.20
C THR A 61 13.49 -13.12 25.27
N LEU A 62 12.95 -13.21 26.47
CA LEU A 62 13.57 -14.04 27.51
C LEU A 62 13.75 -15.48 27.02
N PRO A 63 14.75 -16.23 27.52
CA PRO A 63 15.04 -17.58 27.08
C PRO A 63 13.80 -18.48 27.05
N GLY A 64 13.54 -19.10 25.89
CA GLY A 64 12.42 -20.00 25.65
C GLY A 64 11.05 -19.31 25.55
N LYS A 65 10.97 -17.98 25.48
CA LYS A 65 9.69 -17.25 25.45
C LYS A 65 9.21 -16.85 24.03
N ALA A 66 10.05 -17.04 23.00
CA ALA A 66 9.66 -16.72 21.62
C ALA A 66 8.36 -17.42 21.17
N PRO A 67 8.08 -18.72 21.48
CA PRO A 67 6.82 -19.34 21.10
C PRO A 67 5.60 -18.74 21.81
N ALA A 68 5.75 -18.26 23.04
CA ALA A 68 4.66 -17.59 23.76
C ALA A 68 4.37 -16.22 23.15
N LEU A 69 5.41 -15.46 22.74
CA LEU A 69 5.25 -14.20 22.04
C LEU A 69 4.60 -14.42 20.67
N GLU A 70 5.01 -15.42 19.90
CA GLU A 70 4.38 -15.82 18.65
C GLU A 70 2.87 -16.05 18.81
N SER A 71 2.49 -16.73 19.89
CA SER A 71 1.08 -16.98 20.19
C SER A 71 0.27 -15.69 20.38
N ILE A 72 0.81 -14.70 21.10
CA ILE A 72 0.20 -13.39 21.27
C ILE A 72 0.05 -12.69 19.92
N PHE A 73 1.09 -12.76 19.07
CA PHE A 73 1.08 -12.12 17.76
C PHE A 73 0.07 -12.72 16.78
N ARG A 74 -0.42 -13.94 16.98
CA ARG A 74 -1.55 -14.49 16.20
C ARG A 74 -2.83 -13.64 16.34
N ASP A 75 -3.03 -13.02 17.50
CA ASP A 75 -4.17 -12.13 17.73
C ASP A 75 -3.83 -10.68 17.42
N VAL A 76 -2.64 -10.21 17.77
CA VAL A 76 -2.16 -8.87 17.44
C VAL A 76 -2.12 -8.66 15.92
N SER A 77 -1.77 -9.68 15.12
CA SER A 77 -1.78 -9.62 13.67
C SER A 77 -3.15 -9.27 13.08
N LYS A 78 -4.22 -9.72 13.73
CA LYS A 78 -5.61 -9.39 13.34
C LYS A 78 -5.94 -7.92 13.60
N LEU A 79 -5.37 -7.32 14.66
CA LEU A 79 -5.50 -5.88 14.92
C LEU A 79 -4.70 -5.07 13.90
N ILE A 80 -3.47 -5.47 13.63
CA ILE A 80 -2.60 -4.82 12.63
C ILE A 80 -3.30 -4.79 11.26
N ALA A 81 -3.89 -5.91 10.84
CA ALA A 81 -4.58 -6.03 9.56
C ALA A 81 -5.83 -5.13 9.41
N LYS A 82 -6.42 -4.64 10.52
CA LYS A 82 -7.56 -3.72 10.47
C LYS A 82 -7.17 -2.27 10.14
N HIS A 83 -5.91 -1.91 10.27
CA HIS A 83 -5.44 -0.52 10.26
C HIS A 83 -4.48 -0.21 9.11
N ASP A 84 -4.71 -0.78 7.93
CA ASP A 84 -3.97 -0.51 6.70
C ASP A 84 -2.45 -0.71 6.81
N ILE A 85 -2.01 -1.57 7.75
CA ILE A 85 -0.63 -1.99 7.87
C ILE A 85 -0.46 -3.29 7.07
N ASN A 86 0.29 -3.24 5.99
CA ASN A 86 0.55 -4.40 5.14
C ASN A 86 1.64 -5.27 5.75
N VAL A 87 1.26 -6.40 6.32
CA VAL A 87 2.21 -7.37 6.88
C VAL A 87 2.84 -8.17 5.75
N VAL A 88 4.15 -8.05 5.60
CA VAL A 88 4.94 -8.86 4.65
C VAL A 88 5.12 -10.28 5.19
N GLY A 89 5.40 -10.42 6.49
CA GLY A 89 5.50 -11.72 7.14
C GLY A 89 5.99 -11.67 8.57
N TYR A 90 5.97 -12.86 9.20
CA TYR A 90 6.47 -13.14 10.53
C TYR A 90 7.45 -14.29 10.46
N TRP A 91 8.56 -14.23 11.21
CA TRP A 91 9.60 -15.24 11.21
C TRP A 91 10.10 -15.56 12.61
N VAL A 92 10.47 -16.82 12.79
CA VAL A 92 11.22 -17.31 13.94
C VAL A 92 12.50 -17.93 13.39
N PRO A 93 13.70 -17.49 13.81
CA PRO A 93 14.97 -18.09 13.39
C PRO A 93 15.07 -19.56 13.81
N THR A 94 15.71 -20.39 12.97
CA THR A 94 15.72 -21.85 13.17
C THR A 94 17.09 -22.46 13.39
N ASP A 95 18.16 -21.78 12.99
CA ASP A 95 19.50 -22.41 12.84
C ASP A 95 20.63 -21.71 13.60
N ASP A 96 20.47 -20.48 14.01
CA ASP A 96 21.49 -19.74 14.75
C ASP A 96 21.13 -19.63 16.26
N PRO A 97 21.93 -20.18 17.17
CA PRO A 97 21.68 -20.07 18.59
C PRO A 97 21.60 -18.64 19.13
N ALA A 98 22.30 -17.68 18.49
CA ALA A 98 22.24 -16.27 18.87
C ALA A 98 20.87 -15.64 18.62
N TRP A 99 20.07 -16.23 17.72
CA TRP A 99 18.75 -15.74 17.32
C TRP A 99 17.58 -16.60 17.86
N THR A 100 17.86 -17.66 18.63
CA THR A 100 16.84 -18.63 19.10
C THR A 100 15.72 -17.97 19.89
N ASN A 101 16.00 -16.87 20.58
CA ASN A 101 15.02 -16.14 21.40
C ASN A 101 14.53 -14.87 20.73
N THR A 102 14.45 -14.84 19.41
CA THR A 102 13.93 -13.68 18.68
C THR A 102 12.64 -14.02 17.94
N PHE A 103 11.80 -12.99 17.80
CA PHE A 103 10.64 -13.01 16.94
C PHE A 103 10.70 -11.79 16.01
N ILE A 104 10.58 -12.02 14.73
CA ILE A 104 10.83 -11.02 13.70
C ILE A 104 9.56 -10.81 12.87
N TYR A 105 9.25 -9.57 12.53
CA TYR A 105 8.29 -9.31 11.48
C TYR A 105 8.64 -8.08 10.65
N LEU A 106 8.13 -8.07 9.44
CA LEU A 106 8.29 -7.00 8.48
C LEU A 106 6.91 -6.52 8.05
N VAL A 107 6.71 -5.22 8.10
CA VAL A 107 5.50 -4.56 7.58
C VAL A 107 5.88 -3.52 6.54
N ALA A 108 4.95 -3.21 5.64
CA ALA A 108 5.09 -2.19 4.64
C ALA A 108 4.04 -1.10 4.84
N HIS A 109 4.45 0.15 4.71
CA HIS A 109 3.61 1.33 4.82
C HIS A 109 3.72 2.18 3.56
N ALA A 110 2.67 2.93 3.25
CA ALA A 110 2.70 3.86 2.12
C ALA A 110 3.70 5.01 2.34
N SER A 111 3.92 5.39 3.60
CA SER A 111 4.92 6.38 4.02
C SER A 111 5.20 6.25 5.52
N GLN A 112 6.23 6.92 6.00
CA GLN A 112 6.55 6.96 7.43
C GLN A 112 5.50 7.72 8.25
N GLU A 113 4.79 8.68 7.65
CA GLU A 113 3.67 9.38 8.29
C GLU A 113 2.46 8.46 8.44
N GLU A 114 2.11 7.72 7.39
CA GLU A 114 1.03 6.72 7.47
C GLU A 114 1.38 5.62 8.48
N ALA A 115 2.63 5.19 8.58
CA ALA A 115 3.07 4.26 9.62
C ALA A 115 2.71 4.77 11.03
N LYS A 116 3.08 6.00 11.35
CA LYS A 116 2.78 6.61 12.66
C LYS A 116 1.28 6.66 12.95
N LYS A 117 0.49 7.08 11.96
CA LYS A 117 -0.97 7.16 12.07
C LYS A 117 -1.59 5.79 12.29
N ASN A 118 -1.19 4.80 11.51
CA ASN A 118 -1.76 3.46 11.56
C ASN A 118 -1.35 2.73 12.85
N TRP A 119 -0.11 2.88 13.31
CA TRP A 119 0.29 2.39 14.62
C TRP A 119 -0.46 3.05 15.77
N ALA A 120 -0.70 4.35 15.71
CA ALA A 120 -1.51 5.04 16.72
C ALA A 120 -2.95 4.46 16.77
N ALA A 121 -3.53 4.11 15.63
CA ALA A 121 -4.83 3.46 15.55
C ALA A 121 -4.82 2.03 16.13
N VAL A 122 -3.78 1.23 15.84
CA VAL A 122 -3.60 -0.10 16.48
C VAL A 122 -3.47 0.04 17.99
N HIS A 123 -2.69 1.01 18.47
CA HIS A 123 -2.49 1.24 19.91
C HIS A 123 -3.76 1.73 20.62
N ALA A 124 -4.69 2.36 19.91
CA ALA A 124 -5.98 2.80 20.42
C ALA A 124 -7.04 1.68 20.51
N GLU A 125 -6.77 0.51 19.93
CA GLU A 125 -7.68 -0.64 20.03
C GLU A 125 -7.86 -1.07 21.49
N PRO A 126 -9.09 -1.30 21.96
CA PRO A 126 -9.37 -1.63 23.37
C PRO A 126 -8.64 -2.87 23.88
N ALA A 127 -8.33 -3.83 23.01
CA ALA A 127 -7.61 -5.06 23.35
C ALA A 127 -6.10 -4.88 23.43
N PHE A 128 -5.54 -3.83 22.78
CA PHE A 128 -4.09 -3.66 22.65
C PHE A 128 -3.34 -3.53 23.98
N PRO A 129 -3.82 -2.78 24.99
CA PRO A 129 -3.13 -2.68 26.29
C PRO A 129 -2.90 -4.04 26.97
N GLU A 130 -3.83 -4.99 26.83
CA GLU A 130 -3.68 -6.31 27.42
C GLU A 130 -2.63 -7.14 26.66
N TYR A 131 -2.62 -7.12 25.33
CA TYR A 131 -1.58 -7.78 24.54
C TYR A 131 -0.20 -7.20 24.84
N ARG A 132 -0.10 -5.87 24.95
CA ARG A 132 1.15 -5.19 25.32
C ARG A 132 1.64 -5.62 26.69
N ARG A 133 0.74 -5.73 27.68
CA ARG A 133 1.05 -6.19 29.04
C ARG A 133 1.58 -7.63 29.03
N GLN A 134 0.94 -8.52 28.29
CA GLN A 134 1.36 -9.91 28.17
C GLN A 134 2.73 -10.01 27.48
N ALA A 135 2.93 -9.35 26.36
CA ALA A 135 4.19 -9.32 25.62
C ALA A 135 5.35 -8.78 26.47
N ALA A 136 5.08 -7.76 27.28
CA ALA A 136 6.06 -7.15 28.18
C ALA A 136 6.66 -8.14 29.21
N LEU A 137 5.98 -9.22 29.55
CA LEU A 137 6.46 -10.26 30.44
C LEU A 137 7.39 -11.27 29.74
N LEU A 138 7.46 -11.22 28.42
CA LEU A 138 8.17 -12.18 27.59
C LEU A 138 9.40 -11.58 26.90
N ILE A 139 9.50 -10.25 26.83
CA ILE A 139 10.56 -9.53 26.12
C ILE A 139 11.67 -9.18 27.11
N GLU A 140 12.91 -9.32 26.66
CA GLU A 140 14.06 -8.85 27.42
C GLU A 140 14.03 -7.34 27.60
N LYS A 141 14.73 -6.86 28.62
CA LYS A 141 14.93 -5.43 28.82
C LYS A 141 16.34 -5.02 28.48
N ALA A 142 16.46 -3.92 27.74
CA ALA A 142 17.69 -3.20 27.50
C ALA A 142 17.68 -1.93 28.38
N GLY A 143 18.15 -2.05 29.62
CA GLY A 143 17.96 -1.00 30.62
C GLY A 143 16.51 -0.93 31.13
N GLU A 144 15.87 0.21 31.00
CA GLU A 144 14.43 0.39 31.38
C GLU A 144 13.47 0.09 30.22
N GLU A 145 13.96 0.03 28.99
CA GLU A 145 13.16 -0.21 27.80
C GLU A 145 13.12 -1.69 27.43
N TYR A 146 12.13 -2.06 26.62
CA TYR A 146 12.07 -3.39 26.03
C TYR A 146 13.06 -3.50 24.89
N ASN A 147 13.73 -4.64 24.80
CA ASN A 147 14.72 -4.95 23.76
C ASN A 147 13.98 -5.31 22.45
N VAL A 148 13.60 -4.27 21.71
CA VAL A 148 12.94 -4.38 20.40
C VAL A 148 13.64 -3.45 19.43
N ASP A 149 14.23 -4.01 18.39
CA ASP A 149 14.78 -3.22 17.30
C ASP A 149 13.66 -2.80 16.34
N GLU A 150 13.59 -1.52 16.03
CA GLU A 150 12.67 -0.93 15.06
C GLU A 150 13.47 -0.21 13.98
N VAL A 151 13.42 -0.70 12.75
CA VAL A 151 14.21 -0.17 11.64
C VAL A 151 13.32 0.15 10.45
N PHE A 152 13.23 1.43 10.10
CA PHE A 152 12.61 1.85 8.85
C PHE A 152 13.60 1.74 7.70
N MET A 153 13.15 1.14 6.61
CA MET A 153 13.94 0.88 5.42
C MET A 153 13.20 1.34 4.17
N ARG A 154 13.91 1.87 3.20
CA ARG A 154 13.40 2.06 1.84
C ARG A 154 13.92 0.94 0.94
N PRO A 155 13.14 0.46 -0.02
CA PRO A 155 13.65 -0.50 -0.99
C PRO A 155 14.73 0.15 -1.87
N THR A 156 15.67 -0.66 -2.32
CA THR A 156 16.62 -0.26 -3.36
C THR A 156 15.94 -0.34 -4.73
N ASP A 157 16.55 0.29 -5.75
CA ASP A 157 16.05 0.26 -7.13
C ASP A 157 16.00 -1.15 -7.73
N TYR A 158 16.83 -2.05 -7.26
CA TYR A 158 16.89 -3.47 -7.64
C TYR A 158 16.16 -4.41 -6.67
N SER A 159 15.47 -3.89 -5.65
CA SER A 159 14.67 -4.73 -4.75
C SER A 159 13.46 -5.33 -5.48
N ALA A 160 13.18 -6.60 -5.24
CA ALA A 160 11.98 -7.26 -5.76
C ALA A 160 10.71 -6.79 -5.05
N MET A 161 10.81 -6.37 -3.78
CA MET A 161 9.72 -5.74 -3.03
C MET A 161 9.86 -4.23 -3.10
N LYS A 162 8.78 -3.57 -3.50
CA LYS A 162 8.69 -2.11 -3.61
C LYS A 162 7.40 -1.61 -2.99
#